data_a55377c3079cc2bd7d60f0eff6f28f89
#
_entry.id   a55377c3079cc2bd7d60f0eff6f28f89
#
_cell.length_a   1.000
_cell.length_b   1.000
_cell.length_c   1.000
_cell.angle_alpha   90.00
_cell.angle_beta   90.00
_cell.angle_gamma   90.00
#
_symmetry.space_group_name_H-M   'P 1'
#
loop_
_entity.id
_entity.type
_entity.pdbx_description
1 polymer ?
#
loop_
_entity_poly.entity_id
_entity_poly.type
_entity_poly.pdbx_seq_one_letter_code
_entity_poly.pdbx_strand_id
1 'polypeptide(L)'
;KKRFYQLLQGMEQCLEKQKGYSRVVSDIRTYCSQHLSDSALGGQMITDYFGLSATYLNQLFKQELGMTIKQYISEMRMERAEQLLTQTYETVDEIATKCGYSNGNYFAKAFRENRKMPPTDYRKMMGKRYETKGTT
;
A
#
# COMPACT_ATOMS: atom_id res chain seq x y z
N LYS A 1 16.58 8.86 -13.86
CA LYS A 1 15.98 8.66 -12.54
C LYS A 1 16.90 7.93 -11.59
N LYS A 2 17.57 6.93 -12.09
CA LYS A 2 18.53 6.22 -11.25
C LYS A 2 19.65 7.14 -10.80
N ARG A 3 20.09 8.00 -11.68
CA ARG A 3 21.14 8.95 -11.33
C ARG A 3 20.66 9.91 -10.25
N PHE A 4 19.46 10.44 -10.41
CA PHE A 4 18.90 11.35 -9.43
C PHE A 4 18.74 10.65 -8.09
N TYR A 5 18.25 9.42 -8.12
CA TYR A 5 18.10 8.63 -6.93
C TYR A 5 19.43 8.45 -6.20
N GLN A 6 20.48 8.14 -6.94
CA GLN A 6 21.78 7.94 -6.33
C GLN A 6 22.34 9.22 -5.72
N LEU A 7 22.09 10.35 -6.37
CA LEU A 7 22.58 11.62 -5.84
C LEU A 7 21.94 11.99 -4.52
N LEU A 8 20.66 11.71 -4.37
CA LEU A 8 19.94 12.03 -3.15
C LEU A 8 20.19 11.02 -2.04
N GLN A 9 20.60 9.83 -2.41
CA GLN A 9 20.70 8.74 -1.45
C GLN A 9 21.63 9.08 -0.29
N GLY A 10 22.79 9.65 -0.60
CA GLY A 10 23.75 9.97 0.45
C GLY A 10 23.25 10.99 1.44
N MET A 11 22.52 11.97 0.96
CA MET A 11 22.06 13.06 1.81
C MET A 11 21.01 12.63 2.81
N GLU A 12 20.15 11.70 2.41
CA GLU A 12 19.01 11.31 3.24
C GLU A 12 19.22 10.01 3.98
N GLN A 13 20.36 9.38 3.78
CA GLN A 13 20.60 8.07 4.36
C GLN A 13 20.59 8.09 5.88
N CYS A 14 21.06 9.15 6.47
CA CYS A 14 21.05 9.29 7.93
C CYS A 14 19.65 9.21 8.50
N LEU A 15 18.73 9.95 7.90
CA LEU A 15 17.35 9.94 8.36
C LEU A 15 16.72 8.58 8.17
N GLU A 16 17.00 7.93 7.06
CA GLU A 16 16.43 6.62 6.81
C GLU A 16 16.95 5.59 7.79
N LYS A 17 18.20 5.68 8.14
CA LYS A 17 18.75 4.79 9.16
C LYS A 17 18.09 4.97 10.50
N GLN A 18 17.74 6.19 10.84
CA GLN A 18 17.04 6.45 12.09
C GLN A 18 15.68 5.81 12.11
N LYS A 19 15.07 5.66 10.94
CA LYS A 19 13.79 4.99 10.82
C LYS A 19 13.92 3.47 10.73
N GLY A 20 15.15 2.96 10.63
CA GLY A 20 15.38 1.53 10.55
C GLY A 20 15.32 0.94 9.17
N TYR A 21 15.22 1.77 8.13
CA TYR A 21 15.14 1.28 6.75
C TYR A 21 16.26 1.85 5.91
N SER A 22 16.72 1.04 4.95
CA SER A 22 17.69 1.53 3.98
C SER A 22 17.03 2.56 3.06
N ARG A 23 17.86 3.33 2.38
CA ARG A 23 17.35 4.31 1.44
C ARG A 23 16.56 3.68 0.32
N VAL A 24 17.02 2.54 -0.17
CA VAL A 24 16.32 1.85 -1.25
C VAL A 24 14.91 1.45 -0.84
N VAL A 25 14.80 0.84 0.34
CA VAL A 25 13.49 0.41 0.83
C VAL A 25 12.59 1.60 1.04
N SER A 26 13.12 2.67 1.60
CA SER A 26 12.32 3.87 1.83
C SER A 26 11.80 4.45 0.52
N ASP A 27 12.64 4.50 -0.52
CA ASP A 27 12.23 5.03 -1.81
C ASP A 27 11.17 4.15 -2.46
N ILE A 28 11.31 2.84 -2.32
CA ILE A 28 10.30 1.93 -2.87
C ILE A 28 8.98 2.09 -2.14
N ARG A 29 9.01 2.27 -0.84
CA ARG A 29 7.79 2.51 -0.09
C ARG A 29 7.07 3.76 -0.57
N THR A 30 7.82 4.82 -0.81
CA THR A 30 7.26 6.06 -1.33
C THR A 30 6.66 5.84 -2.71
N TYR A 31 7.39 5.13 -3.57
CA TYR A 31 6.91 4.84 -4.90
C TYR A 31 5.59 4.06 -4.86
N CYS A 32 5.53 3.05 -4.02
CA CYS A 32 4.32 2.25 -3.87
C CYS A 32 3.14 3.10 -3.39
N SER A 33 3.41 4.01 -2.46
CA SER A 33 2.37 4.89 -1.94
C SER A 33 1.81 5.78 -3.04
N GLN A 34 2.67 6.28 -3.90
CA GLN A 34 2.27 7.18 -4.98
C GLN A 34 1.51 6.48 -6.10
N HIS A 35 1.75 5.18 -6.26
CA HIS A 35 1.15 4.41 -7.36
C HIS A 35 0.16 3.36 -6.88
N LEU A 36 -0.29 3.48 -5.66
CA LEU A 36 -1.11 2.43 -5.05
C LEU A 36 -2.42 2.19 -5.79
N SER A 37 -3.00 3.23 -6.36
CA SER A 37 -4.26 3.09 -7.08
C SER A 37 -4.09 2.51 -8.48
N ASP A 38 -2.84 2.34 -8.94
CA ASP A 38 -2.58 1.73 -10.23
C ASP A 38 -2.62 0.22 -10.07
N SER A 39 -3.56 -0.44 -10.74
CA SER A 39 -3.71 -1.89 -10.62
C SER A 39 -2.48 -2.63 -11.15
N ALA A 40 -1.66 -1.98 -11.95
CA ALA A 40 -0.45 -2.60 -12.48
C ALA A 40 0.71 -2.57 -11.50
N LEU A 41 0.57 -1.86 -10.38
CA LEU A 41 1.67 -1.79 -9.42
C LEU A 41 2.05 -3.18 -8.95
N GLY A 42 3.33 -3.50 -9.09
CA GLY A 42 3.84 -4.81 -8.69
C GLY A 42 5.33 -4.85 -8.88
N GLY A 43 5.89 -6.04 -8.69
CA GLY A 43 7.34 -6.21 -8.76
C GLY A 43 7.95 -5.74 -10.07
N GLN A 44 7.30 -6.04 -11.18
CA GLN A 44 7.87 -5.67 -12.49
C GLN A 44 7.96 -4.16 -12.64
N MET A 45 6.91 -3.47 -12.26
CA MET A 45 6.88 -2.02 -12.37
C MET A 45 7.98 -1.39 -11.50
N ILE A 46 8.18 -1.94 -10.33
CA ILE A 46 9.19 -1.45 -9.41
C ILE A 46 10.59 -1.75 -9.91
N THR A 47 10.84 -2.96 -10.38
CA THR A 47 12.18 -3.30 -10.90
C THR A 47 12.52 -2.46 -12.12
N ASP A 48 11.54 -2.19 -12.98
CA ASP A 48 11.76 -1.35 -14.14
C ASP A 48 12.13 0.08 -13.74
N TYR A 49 11.40 0.60 -12.77
CA TYR A 49 11.63 1.98 -12.36
C TYR A 49 12.97 2.16 -11.67
N PHE A 50 13.31 1.26 -10.75
CA PHE A 50 14.54 1.41 -9.98
C PHE A 50 15.76 0.76 -10.65
N GLY A 51 15.54 -0.08 -11.65
CA GLY A 51 16.64 -0.73 -12.35
C GLY A 51 17.36 -1.76 -11.50
N LEU A 52 16.64 -2.40 -10.58
CA LEU A 52 17.21 -3.41 -9.70
C LEU A 52 16.47 -4.74 -9.90
N SER A 53 17.13 -5.85 -9.59
CA SER A 53 16.53 -7.16 -9.80
C SER A 53 15.45 -7.44 -8.75
N ALA A 54 14.46 -8.23 -9.15
CA ALA A 54 13.39 -8.62 -8.23
C ALA A 54 13.95 -9.41 -7.04
N THR A 55 14.93 -10.26 -7.31
CA THR A 55 15.53 -11.06 -6.24
C THR A 55 16.15 -10.17 -5.17
N TYR A 56 16.93 -9.20 -5.64
CA TYR A 56 17.59 -8.28 -4.70
C TYR A 56 16.58 -7.49 -3.89
N LEU A 57 15.56 -6.96 -4.57
CA LEU A 57 14.56 -6.15 -3.89
C LEU A 57 13.77 -6.94 -2.88
N ASN A 58 13.40 -8.17 -3.22
CA ASN A 58 12.64 -9.00 -2.27
C ASN A 58 13.49 -9.42 -1.10
N GLN A 59 14.77 -9.70 -1.33
CA GLN A 59 15.66 -10.00 -0.22
C GLN A 59 15.72 -8.84 0.75
N LEU A 60 15.85 -7.64 0.19
CA LEU A 60 15.97 -6.44 1.01
C LEU A 60 14.69 -6.19 1.80
N PHE A 61 13.54 -6.32 1.14
CA PHE A 61 12.26 -6.13 1.80
C PHE A 61 12.05 -7.17 2.90
N LYS A 62 12.39 -8.43 2.60
CA LYS A 62 12.25 -9.48 3.59
C LYS A 62 13.12 -9.21 4.80
N GLN A 63 14.32 -8.73 4.54
CA GLN A 63 15.29 -8.47 5.60
C GLN A 63 14.87 -7.30 6.48
N GLU A 64 14.32 -6.25 5.88
CA GLU A 64 14.01 -5.03 6.62
C GLU A 64 12.56 -4.95 7.08
N LEU A 65 11.64 -5.52 6.33
CA LEU A 65 10.21 -5.42 6.63
C LEU A 65 9.58 -6.77 6.96
N GLY A 66 10.28 -7.86 6.73
CA GLY A 66 9.75 -9.18 7.03
C GLY A 66 8.74 -9.70 6.03
N MET A 67 8.62 -9.07 4.88
CA MET A 67 7.64 -9.46 3.88
C MET A 67 8.16 -9.17 2.47
N THR A 68 7.57 -9.82 1.47
CA THR A 68 7.92 -9.55 0.09
C THR A 68 7.28 -8.24 -0.36
N ILE A 69 7.74 -7.73 -1.51
CA ILE A 69 7.14 -6.52 -2.07
C ILE A 69 5.66 -6.74 -2.36
N LYS A 70 5.31 -7.90 -2.87
CA LYS A 70 3.91 -8.22 -3.17
C LYS A 70 3.05 -8.16 -1.91
N GLN A 71 3.55 -8.75 -0.84
CA GLN A 71 2.84 -8.73 0.44
C GLN A 71 2.72 -7.31 0.96
N TYR A 72 3.78 -6.52 0.78
CA TYR A 72 3.78 -5.14 1.23
C TYR A 72 2.72 -4.31 0.50
N ILE A 73 2.64 -4.47 -0.82
CA ILE A 73 1.65 -3.73 -1.61
C ILE A 73 0.24 -4.13 -1.19
N SER A 74 0.03 -5.43 -1.00
CA SER A 74 -1.28 -5.91 -0.56
C SER A 74 -1.67 -5.31 0.78
N GLU A 75 -0.73 -5.27 1.71
CA GLU A 75 -1.01 -4.70 3.03
C GLU A 75 -1.30 -3.22 2.94
N MET A 76 -0.55 -2.48 2.13
CA MET A 76 -0.83 -1.05 1.96
C MET A 76 -2.21 -0.81 1.38
N ARG A 77 -2.61 -1.65 0.44
CA ARG A 77 -3.95 -1.52 -0.15
C ARG A 77 -5.03 -1.78 0.88
N MET A 78 -4.81 -2.76 1.73
CA MET A 78 -5.76 -3.04 2.80
C MET A 78 -5.84 -1.88 3.79
N GLU A 79 -4.71 -1.31 4.15
CA GLU A 79 -4.71 -0.17 5.06
C GLU A 79 -5.43 1.03 4.47
N ARG A 80 -5.22 1.30 3.18
CA ARG A 80 -5.92 2.39 2.53
C ARG A 80 -7.43 2.12 2.52
N ALA A 81 -7.80 0.87 2.25
CA ALA A 81 -9.20 0.50 2.25
C ALA A 81 -9.83 0.72 3.61
N GLU A 82 -9.13 0.33 4.67
CA GLU A 82 -9.64 0.55 6.02
C GLU A 82 -9.88 2.03 6.28
N GLN A 83 -8.95 2.87 5.87
CA GLN A 83 -9.12 4.31 6.04
C GLN A 83 -10.33 4.84 5.29
N LEU A 84 -10.48 4.43 4.04
CA LEU A 84 -11.60 4.91 3.24
C LEU A 84 -12.93 4.38 3.75
N LEU A 85 -12.96 3.15 4.21
CA LEU A 85 -14.18 2.57 4.75
C LEU A 85 -14.64 3.29 6.02
N THR A 86 -13.70 3.73 6.83
CA THR A 86 -14.02 4.33 8.12
C THR A 86 -14.11 5.84 8.09
N GLN A 87 -13.52 6.48 7.09
CA GLN A 87 -13.43 7.94 7.07
C GLN A 87 -14.19 8.59 5.93
N THR A 88 -14.78 7.82 5.03
CA THR A 88 -15.54 8.38 3.91
C THR A 88 -16.84 7.63 3.73
N TYR A 89 -17.70 8.19 2.90
CA TYR A 89 -18.95 7.54 2.51
C TYR A 89 -18.87 6.90 1.15
N GLU A 90 -17.66 6.74 0.60
CA GLU A 90 -17.50 6.18 -0.72
C GLU A 90 -18.00 4.75 -0.79
N THR A 91 -18.49 4.37 -1.96
CA THR A 91 -18.97 3.00 -2.14
C THR A 91 -17.81 2.02 -2.16
N VAL A 92 -18.13 0.74 -1.96
CA VAL A 92 -17.12 -0.30 -2.02
C VAL A 92 -16.43 -0.31 -3.39
N ASP A 93 -17.19 -0.07 -4.47
CA ASP A 93 -16.59 -0.02 -5.81
C ASP A 93 -15.63 1.15 -5.96
N GLU A 94 -15.99 2.31 -5.44
CA GLU A 94 -15.11 3.46 -5.49
C GLU A 94 -13.83 3.21 -4.71
N ILE A 95 -13.98 2.62 -3.54
CA ILE A 95 -12.82 2.30 -2.70
C ILE A 95 -11.92 1.28 -3.39
N ALA A 96 -12.52 0.28 -4.02
CA ALA A 96 -11.76 -0.73 -4.74
C ALA A 96 -10.85 -0.07 -5.78
N THR A 97 -11.40 0.83 -6.55
CA THR A 97 -10.64 1.54 -7.59
C THR A 97 -9.50 2.34 -6.97
N LYS A 98 -9.78 3.05 -5.91
CA LYS A 98 -8.75 3.86 -5.26
C LYS A 98 -7.66 3.03 -4.61
N CYS A 99 -7.96 1.78 -4.30
CA CYS A 99 -6.98 0.89 -3.69
C CYS A 99 -6.27 0.02 -4.72
N GLY A 100 -6.51 0.26 -6.00
CA GLY A 100 -5.77 -0.45 -7.04
C GLY A 100 -6.37 -1.79 -7.45
N TYR A 101 -7.63 -2.02 -7.16
CA TYR A 101 -8.31 -3.25 -7.59
C TYR A 101 -9.15 -2.96 -8.83
N SER A 102 -9.25 -3.96 -9.69
CA SER A 102 -9.94 -3.79 -10.96
C SER A 102 -11.46 -3.69 -10.81
N ASN A 103 -12.01 -4.28 -9.75
CA ASN A 103 -13.44 -4.18 -9.50
C ASN A 103 -13.75 -4.46 -8.04
N GLY A 104 -14.98 -4.16 -7.64
CA GLY A 104 -15.38 -4.29 -6.25
C GLY A 104 -15.44 -5.71 -5.75
N ASN A 105 -15.81 -6.64 -6.61
CA ASN A 105 -15.91 -8.04 -6.19
C ASN A 105 -14.56 -8.61 -5.84
N TYR A 106 -13.58 -8.34 -6.67
CA TYR A 106 -12.23 -8.80 -6.43
C TYR A 106 -11.66 -8.16 -5.15
N PHE A 107 -11.92 -6.88 -5.00
CA PHE A 107 -11.50 -6.17 -3.79
C PHE A 107 -12.15 -6.77 -2.55
N ALA A 108 -13.45 -7.00 -2.60
CA ALA A 108 -14.17 -7.53 -1.43
C ALA A 108 -13.62 -8.88 -1.01
N LYS A 109 -13.29 -9.71 -1.99
CA LYS A 109 -12.72 -11.01 -1.69
C LYS A 109 -11.36 -10.88 -1.02
N ALA A 110 -10.51 -10.01 -1.57
CA ALA A 110 -9.18 -9.80 -1.00
C ALA A 110 -9.27 -9.23 0.42
N PHE A 111 -10.17 -8.28 0.63
CA PHE A 111 -10.34 -7.68 1.94
C PHE A 111 -10.81 -8.72 2.96
N ARG A 112 -11.79 -9.51 2.57
CA ARG A 112 -12.32 -10.53 3.47
C ARG A 112 -11.24 -11.56 3.85
N GLU A 113 -10.42 -11.93 2.88
CA GLU A 113 -9.35 -12.90 3.16
C GLU A 113 -8.29 -12.32 4.08
N ASN A 114 -8.01 -11.03 3.94
CA ASN A 114 -6.97 -10.38 4.73
C ASN A 114 -7.45 -9.88 6.08
N ARG A 115 -8.67 -9.39 6.16
CA ARG A 115 -9.18 -8.77 7.38
C ARG A 115 -10.26 -9.59 8.07
N LYS A 116 -10.59 -10.77 7.51
CA LYS A 116 -11.48 -11.73 8.13
C LYS A 116 -12.94 -11.28 8.21
N MET A 117 -13.29 -10.27 7.44
CA MET A 117 -14.68 -9.83 7.32
C MET A 117 -14.86 -9.02 6.05
N PRO A 118 -16.08 -8.96 5.50
CA PRO A 118 -16.32 -8.16 4.30
C PRO A 118 -16.12 -6.67 4.57
N PRO A 119 -15.81 -5.89 3.53
CA PRO A 119 -15.64 -4.44 3.71
C PRO A 119 -16.84 -3.75 4.33
N THR A 120 -18.05 -4.17 3.94
CA THR A 120 -19.27 -3.57 4.49
C THR A 120 -19.41 -3.80 5.99
N ASP A 121 -19.02 -5.01 6.43
CA ASP A 121 -19.06 -5.31 7.86
C ASP A 121 -18.01 -4.51 8.60
N TYR A 122 -16.83 -4.38 8.01
CA TYR A 122 -15.77 -3.59 8.62
C TYR A 122 -16.22 -2.15 8.81
N ARG A 123 -16.88 -1.59 7.80
CA ARG A 123 -17.39 -0.22 7.87
C ARG A 123 -18.37 -0.07 9.00
N LYS A 124 -19.28 -1.03 9.15
CA LYS A 124 -20.29 -0.97 10.21
C LYS A 124 -19.64 -1.01 11.58
N MET A 125 -18.66 -1.86 11.76
CA MET A 125 -18.02 -2.04 13.05
C MET A 125 -17.08 -0.91 13.41
N MET A 126 -16.30 -0.46 12.44
CA MET A 126 -15.19 0.47 12.70
C MET A 126 -15.42 1.85 12.15
N GLY A 127 -16.54 2.08 11.46
CA GLY A 127 -16.79 3.36 10.84
C GLY A 127 -16.98 4.47 11.84
N LYS A 128 -16.93 5.69 11.35
CA LYS A 128 -17.05 6.86 12.20
C LYS A 128 -18.45 6.99 12.76
N ARG A 129 -18.53 7.60 13.91
CA ARG A 129 -19.80 7.82 14.58
C ARG A 129 -20.72 8.74 13.85
N TYR A 130 -20.16 9.58 12.94
CA TYR A 130 -21.01 10.50 12.20
C TYR A 130 -22.03 9.76 11.34
N GLU A 131 -21.77 8.53 10.98
CA GLU A 131 -22.77 7.73 10.28
C GLU A 131 -23.98 7.49 11.18
N THR A 132 -23.69 7.16 12.41
CA THR A 132 -24.75 6.98 13.40
C THR A 132 -25.48 8.29 13.61
N LYS A 133 -24.72 9.38 13.69
CA LYS A 133 -25.34 10.69 13.86
C LYS A 133 -26.21 11.05 12.69
N GLY A 134 -25.78 10.66 11.51
CA GLY A 134 -26.56 10.91 10.33
C GLY A 134 -27.91 10.24 10.36
N THR A 135 -28.02 9.16 11.11
CA THR A 135 -29.27 8.43 11.22
C THR A 135 -30.16 8.97 12.32
N THR A 136 -29.60 9.77 13.16
CA THR A 136 -30.39 10.36 14.21
C THR A 136 -30.89 11.73 13.80
#